data_7e85698fc932fa66ced71d6afe512020
#
_entry.id   7e85698fc932fa66ced71d6afe512020
#
_cell.length_a   1.000
_cell.length_b   1.000
_cell.length_c   1.000
_cell.angle_alpha   90.00
_cell.angle_beta   90.00
_cell.angle_gamma   90.00
#
_symmetry.space_group_name_H-M   'P 1'
#
loop_
_entity.id
_entity.type
_entity.pdbx_description
1 polymer ?
#
loop_
_entity_poly.entity_id
_entity_poly.type
_entity_poly.pdbx_seq_one_letter_code
_entity_poly.pdbx_strand_id
1 'polypeptide(L)'
;MKNESIDKIEKVVENILPTSSTFINELDYSVIEQKKADWLKLSELAHSIVLVFDCCTKKFVFASDNIPQSYGIDPERLFINGHEPVLEIIHSGDIHYGLLVRKKIYSLLSSLSAEEKMKHKMVHEMRVKNVRGEYIRIIEQEQAIELDKSGNIWLMLSVIDVDASHESEITKSHLYNFETGEQIFIDLSDTLEEPLTNRELCVLQLMKQGLLSKEIANSLNVSINTINTHRQNILLKLKANNSI
;
A
#
# COMPACT_ATOMS: atom_id res chain seq x y z
N MET A 1 4.17 22.00 -8.32
CA MET A 1 4.99 21.25 -7.32
C MET A 1 4.29 20.00 -6.76
N LYS A 2 2.97 19.98 -6.43
CA LYS A 2 2.28 18.75 -6.01
C LYS A 2 2.19 17.69 -7.12
N ASN A 3 1.93 18.07 -8.37
CA ASN A 3 1.77 17.12 -9.49
C ASN A 3 3.07 16.40 -9.87
N GLU A 4 4.22 17.06 -9.89
CA GLU A 4 5.49 16.40 -10.27
C GLU A 4 5.94 15.28 -9.33
N SER A 5 5.59 15.34 -8.05
CA SER A 5 5.93 14.27 -7.11
C SER A 5 4.98 13.08 -7.25
N ILE A 6 3.71 13.32 -7.53
CA ILE A 6 2.71 12.27 -7.78
C ILE A 6 3.03 11.55 -9.09
N ASP A 7 3.31 12.27 -10.17
CA ASP A 7 3.70 11.70 -11.48
C ASP A 7 4.94 10.79 -11.38
N LYS A 8 5.91 11.15 -10.53
CA LYS A 8 7.08 10.29 -10.26
C LYS A 8 6.70 9.03 -9.50
N ILE A 9 5.80 9.15 -8.52
CA ILE A 9 5.32 8.03 -7.72
C ILE A 9 4.49 7.09 -8.59
N GLU A 10 3.62 7.61 -9.45
CA GLU A 10 2.83 6.80 -10.39
C GLU A 10 3.72 5.95 -11.31
N LYS A 11 4.77 6.53 -11.89
CA LYS A 11 5.74 5.78 -12.68
C LYS A 11 6.42 4.67 -11.88
N VAL A 12 6.66 4.88 -10.59
CA VAL A 12 7.22 3.85 -9.71
C VAL A 12 6.18 2.76 -9.46
N VAL A 13 4.92 3.11 -9.19
CA VAL A 13 3.80 2.15 -9.03
C VAL A 13 3.63 1.32 -10.30
N GLU A 14 3.63 1.95 -11.46
CA GLU A 14 3.54 1.26 -12.76
C GLU A 14 4.65 0.23 -12.99
N ASN A 15 5.87 0.52 -12.49
CA ASN A 15 7.02 -0.38 -12.62
C ASN A 15 7.05 -1.49 -11.54
N ILE A 16 6.30 -1.32 -10.46
CA ILE A 16 6.22 -2.29 -9.36
C ILE A 16 5.15 -3.35 -9.67
N LEU A 17 4.07 -2.94 -10.31
CA LEU A 17 2.98 -3.85 -10.68
C LEU A 17 3.50 -4.91 -11.65
N PRO A 18 3.02 -6.16 -11.53
CA PRO A 18 3.39 -7.22 -12.46
C PRO A 18 3.18 -6.71 -13.89
N THR A 19 4.22 -6.79 -14.71
CA THR A 19 4.08 -6.48 -16.12
C THR A 19 3.12 -7.50 -16.71
N SER A 20 1.95 -7.03 -17.10
CA SER A 20 0.97 -7.86 -17.74
C SER A 20 1.52 -8.42 -19.03
N SER A 21 1.13 -9.64 -19.28
CA SER A 21 1.42 -10.35 -20.50
C SER A 21 0.94 -9.59 -21.74
N THR A 22 1.59 -9.86 -22.83
CA THR A 22 1.25 -9.50 -24.21
C THR A 22 -0.17 -9.95 -24.67
N PHE A 23 -1.00 -10.49 -23.78
CA PHE A 23 -2.24 -11.21 -24.10
C PHE A 23 -3.53 -10.58 -23.55
N ILE A 24 -3.62 -9.26 -23.45
CA ILE A 24 -4.85 -8.56 -23.01
C ILE A 24 -6.09 -9.05 -23.80
N ASN A 25 -5.93 -9.33 -25.08
CA ASN A 25 -7.02 -9.80 -25.95
C ASN A 25 -7.50 -11.23 -25.66
N GLU A 26 -6.82 -11.96 -24.77
CA GLU A 26 -7.18 -13.33 -24.40
C GLU A 26 -7.86 -13.44 -23.04
N LEU A 27 -8.05 -12.31 -22.34
CA LEU A 27 -8.70 -12.26 -21.04
C LEU A 27 -10.22 -12.18 -21.21
N ASP A 28 -10.94 -13.00 -20.45
CA ASP A 28 -12.39 -12.98 -20.45
C ASP A 28 -12.94 -11.98 -19.43
N TYR A 29 -13.09 -10.72 -19.83
CA TYR A 29 -13.61 -9.66 -18.99
C TYR A 29 -15.07 -9.86 -18.52
N SER A 30 -15.81 -10.85 -19.04
CA SER A 30 -17.15 -11.19 -18.55
C SER A 30 -17.14 -11.68 -17.10
N VAL A 31 -16.00 -12.24 -16.64
CA VAL A 31 -15.78 -12.64 -15.24
C VAL A 31 -15.97 -11.48 -14.27
N ILE A 32 -15.58 -10.26 -14.65
CA ILE A 32 -15.72 -9.08 -13.82
C ILE A 32 -17.20 -8.79 -13.55
N GLU A 33 -18.00 -8.77 -14.63
CA GLU A 33 -19.46 -8.52 -14.52
C GLU A 33 -20.16 -9.60 -13.69
N GLN A 34 -19.77 -10.84 -13.82
CA GLN A 34 -20.34 -11.96 -13.06
C GLN A 34 -20.04 -11.86 -11.56
N LYS A 35 -18.88 -11.33 -11.18
CA LYS A 35 -18.41 -11.27 -9.78
C LYS A 35 -18.74 -9.94 -9.06
N LYS A 36 -19.17 -8.91 -9.78
CA LYS A 36 -19.47 -7.60 -9.18
C LYS A 36 -20.47 -7.67 -8.02
N ALA A 37 -21.53 -8.47 -8.16
CA ALA A 37 -22.53 -8.63 -7.12
C ALA A 37 -21.96 -9.28 -5.84
N ASP A 38 -21.03 -10.23 -5.99
CA ASP A 38 -20.37 -10.88 -4.85
C ASP A 38 -19.44 -9.90 -4.13
N TRP A 39 -18.68 -9.09 -4.87
CA TRP A 39 -17.80 -8.06 -4.28
C TRP A 39 -18.60 -6.97 -3.56
N LEU A 40 -19.72 -6.53 -4.11
CA LEU A 40 -20.63 -5.58 -3.44
C LEU A 40 -21.16 -6.19 -2.15
N LYS A 41 -21.65 -7.44 -2.20
CA LYS A 41 -22.15 -8.14 -1.03
C LYS A 41 -21.06 -8.35 0.04
N LEU A 42 -19.83 -8.62 -0.37
CA LEU A 42 -18.69 -8.70 0.56
C LEU A 42 -18.50 -7.37 1.31
N SER A 43 -18.50 -6.24 0.58
CA SER A 43 -18.36 -4.91 1.18
C SER A 43 -19.50 -4.60 2.15
N GLU A 44 -20.76 -4.91 1.78
CA GLU A 44 -21.93 -4.67 2.63
C GLU A 44 -21.89 -5.50 3.92
N LEU A 45 -21.58 -6.80 3.84
CA LEU A 45 -21.59 -7.69 4.99
C LEU A 45 -20.41 -7.44 5.93
N ALA A 46 -19.24 -7.15 5.40
CA ALA A 46 -18.03 -6.90 6.18
C ALA A 46 -17.95 -5.43 6.68
N HIS A 47 -18.75 -4.52 6.12
CA HIS A 47 -18.61 -3.07 6.30
C HIS A 47 -17.22 -2.54 5.91
N SER A 48 -16.54 -3.27 5.01
CA SER A 48 -15.20 -2.96 4.51
C SER A 48 -15.27 -2.24 3.18
N ILE A 49 -14.20 -1.53 2.81
CA ILE A 49 -14.03 -1.09 1.42
C ILE A 49 -13.47 -2.26 0.63
N VAL A 50 -14.07 -2.50 -0.51
CA VAL A 50 -13.63 -3.52 -1.47
C VAL A 50 -13.27 -2.85 -2.79
N LEU A 51 -12.07 -3.13 -3.26
CA LEU A 51 -11.54 -2.68 -4.55
C LEU A 51 -11.10 -3.91 -5.36
N VAL A 52 -11.25 -3.84 -6.67
CA VAL A 52 -10.63 -4.82 -7.57
C VAL A 52 -9.80 -4.08 -8.62
N PHE A 53 -8.53 -4.43 -8.68
CA PHE A 53 -7.55 -3.84 -9.58
C PHE A 53 -7.17 -4.82 -10.69
N ASP A 54 -7.21 -4.33 -11.93
CA ASP A 54 -6.73 -5.06 -13.11
C ASP A 54 -5.25 -4.70 -13.36
N CYS A 55 -4.37 -5.66 -13.10
CA CYS A 55 -2.93 -5.53 -13.29
C CYS A 55 -2.54 -5.36 -14.77
N CYS A 56 -3.41 -5.77 -15.70
CA CYS A 56 -3.16 -5.67 -17.14
C CYS A 56 -3.41 -4.25 -17.66
N THR A 57 -4.55 -3.66 -17.29
CA THR A 57 -4.91 -2.29 -17.69
C THR A 57 -4.40 -1.23 -16.72
N LYS A 58 -3.91 -1.64 -15.54
CA LYS A 58 -3.47 -0.78 -14.43
C LYS A 58 -4.56 0.16 -13.92
N LYS A 59 -5.80 -0.32 -13.92
CA LYS A 59 -6.99 0.42 -13.50
C LYS A 59 -7.81 -0.40 -12.52
N PHE A 60 -8.57 0.29 -11.68
CA PHE A 60 -9.60 -0.38 -10.92
C PHE A 60 -10.78 -0.73 -11.84
N VAL A 61 -11.36 -1.90 -11.64
CA VAL A 61 -12.52 -2.41 -12.37
C VAL A 61 -13.75 -2.55 -11.47
N PHE A 62 -13.54 -2.43 -10.17
CA PHE A 62 -14.59 -2.39 -9.16
C PHE A 62 -14.15 -1.53 -7.96
N ALA A 63 -15.09 -0.78 -7.43
CA ALA A 63 -14.95 -0.03 -6.19
C ALA A 63 -16.29 -0.05 -5.46
N SER A 64 -16.29 -0.37 -4.17
CA SER A 64 -17.51 -0.45 -3.35
C SER A 64 -18.13 0.93 -3.10
N ASP A 65 -19.44 0.97 -2.94
CA ASP A 65 -20.25 2.21 -2.87
C ASP A 65 -19.96 3.09 -1.65
N ASN A 66 -19.26 2.57 -0.64
CA ASN A 66 -18.93 3.29 0.59
C ASN A 66 -17.62 4.12 0.50
N ILE A 67 -16.87 4.07 -0.63
CA ILE A 67 -15.62 4.84 -0.82
C ILE A 67 -15.84 6.36 -0.74
N PRO A 68 -16.83 6.96 -1.42
CA PRO A 68 -17.04 8.40 -1.35
C PRO A 68 -17.32 8.89 0.07
N GLN A 69 -18.08 8.13 0.84
CA GLN A 69 -18.44 8.46 2.22
C GLN A 69 -17.28 8.32 3.19
N SER A 70 -16.37 7.36 2.94
CA SER A 70 -15.23 7.07 3.82
C SER A 70 -14.04 7.96 3.53
N TYR A 71 -13.69 8.11 2.25
CA TYR A 71 -12.45 8.76 1.82
C TYR A 71 -12.64 9.95 0.88
N GLY A 72 -13.86 10.25 0.44
CA GLY A 72 -14.13 11.35 -0.48
C GLY A 72 -13.60 11.11 -1.89
N ILE A 73 -13.30 9.87 -2.24
CA ILE A 73 -12.84 9.50 -3.59
C ILE A 73 -14.06 9.19 -4.46
N ASP A 74 -14.14 9.85 -5.61
CA ASP A 74 -15.09 9.48 -6.66
C ASP A 74 -14.61 8.18 -7.34
N PRO A 75 -15.43 7.10 -7.36
CA PRO A 75 -15.08 5.84 -8.02
C PRO A 75 -14.69 5.99 -9.49
N GLU A 76 -15.28 6.92 -10.23
CA GLU A 76 -14.93 7.20 -11.62
C GLU A 76 -13.44 7.59 -11.78
N ARG A 77 -12.88 8.32 -10.81
CA ARG A 77 -11.46 8.64 -10.82
C ARG A 77 -10.57 7.40 -10.71
N LEU A 78 -10.98 6.39 -9.92
CA LEU A 78 -10.26 5.12 -9.80
C LEU A 78 -10.27 4.34 -11.11
N PHE A 79 -11.40 4.34 -11.81
CA PHE A 79 -11.55 3.64 -13.09
C PHE A 79 -10.78 4.31 -14.22
N ILE A 80 -10.61 5.63 -14.16
CA ILE A 80 -9.87 6.40 -15.19
C ILE A 80 -8.38 6.47 -14.86
N ASN A 81 -8.03 6.84 -13.63
CA ASN A 81 -6.68 7.24 -13.22
C ASN A 81 -5.95 6.17 -12.37
N GLY A 82 -6.53 4.98 -12.17
CA GLY A 82 -5.88 3.93 -11.39
C GLY A 82 -5.57 4.35 -9.94
N HIS A 83 -4.33 4.27 -9.53
CA HIS A 83 -3.92 4.52 -8.14
C HIS A 83 -3.78 6.01 -7.76
N GLU A 84 -3.80 6.94 -8.71
CA GLU A 84 -3.59 8.38 -8.42
C GLU A 84 -4.48 8.89 -7.27
N PRO A 85 -5.82 8.68 -7.27
CA PRO A 85 -6.68 9.16 -6.20
C PRO A 85 -6.36 8.55 -4.84
N VAL A 86 -5.89 7.31 -4.82
CA VAL A 86 -5.46 6.62 -3.59
C VAL A 86 -4.18 7.24 -3.04
N LEU A 87 -3.20 7.52 -3.91
CA LEU A 87 -1.94 8.16 -3.52
C LEU A 87 -2.13 9.56 -2.93
N GLU A 88 -3.17 10.29 -3.34
CA GLU A 88 -3.49 11.62 -2.80
C GLU A 88 -3.90 11.58 -1.31
N ILE A 89 -4.47 10.49 -0.85
CA ILE A 89 -4.96 10.35 0.53
C ILE A 89 -3.99 9.60 1.45
N ILE A 90 -3.04 8.83 0.92
CA ILE A 90 -2.04 8.14 1.74
C ILE A 90 -1.13 9.17 2.42
N HIS A 91 -0.81 8.92 3.69
CA HIS A 91 0.15 9.75 4.42
C HIS A 91 1.51 9.72 3.73
N SER A 92 2.10 10.89 3.46
CA SER A 92 3.34 11.00 2.68
C SER A 92 4.50 10.15 3.22
N GLY A 93 4.53 9.92 4.53
CA GLY A 93 5.52 9.06 5.16
C GLY A 93 5.36 7.57 4.91
N ASP A 94 4.16 7.13 4.53
CA ASP A 94 3.89 5.71 4.32
C ASP A 94 4.06 5.30 2.85
N ILE A 95 4.02 6.26 1.92
CA ILE A 95 4.09 6.00 0.48
C ILE A 95 5.39 5.26 0.11
N HIS A 96 6.54 5.78 0.52
CA HIS A 96 7.84 5.18 0.13
C HIS A 96 7.98 3.75 0.68
N TYR A 97 7.65 3.55 1.96
CA TYR A 97 7.65 2.23 2.58
C TYR A 97 6.69 1.28 1.84
N GLY A 98 5.46 1.70 1.62
CA GLY A 98 4.45 0.90 0.92
C GLY A 98 4.90 0.46 -0.48
N LEU A 99 5.54 1.34 -1.24
CA LEU A 99 6.09 1.01 -2.57
C LEU A 99 7.19 -0.05 -2.50
N LEU A 100 8.13 0.08 -1.56
CA LEU A 100 9.21 -0.90 -1.39
C LEU A 100 8.67 -2.26 -0.97
N VAL A 101 7.73 -2.29 -0.03
CA VAL A 101 7.04 -3.51 0.40
C VAL A 101 6.32 -4.18 -0.76
N ARG A 102 5.50 -3.46 -1.50
CA ARG A 102 4.78 -3.99 -2.67
C ARG A 102 5.75 -4.57 -3.70
N LYS A 103 6.84 -3.85 -4.02
CA LYS A 103 7.87 -4.35 -4.92
C LYS A 103 8.45 -5.69 -4.46
N LYS A 104 8.79 -5.82 -3.18
CA LYS A 104 9.33 -7.06 -2.62
C LYS A 104 8.31 -8.20 -2.66
N ILE A 105 7.06 -7.93 -2.26
CA ILE A 105 5.96 -8.91 -2.27
C ILE A 105 5.67 -9.38 -3.70
N TYR A 106 5.54 -8.47 -4.66
CA TYR A 106 5.30 -8.88 -6.06
C TYR A 106 6.47 -9.68 -6.64
N SER A 107 7.70 -9.36 -6.25
CA SER A 107 8.88 -10.17 -6.61
C SER A 107 8.77 -11.59 -6.03
N LEU A 108 8.37 -11.73 -4.76
CA LEU A 108 8.13 -13.04 -4.13
C LEU A 108 6.99 -13.79 -4.83
N LEU A 109 5.84 -13.16 -5.01
CA LEU A 109 4.69 -13.76 -5.68
C LEU A 109 5.03 -14.20 -7.11
N SER A 110 5.85 -13.42 -7.83
CA SER A 110 6.25 -13.76 -9.20
C SER A 110 7.09 -15.05 -9.26
N SER A 111 7.79 -15.41 -8.20
CA SER A 111 8.58 -16.65 -8.12
C SER A 111 7.74 -17.89 -7.76
N LEU A 112 6.49 -17.70 -7.32
CA LEU A 112 5.60 -18.79 -6.94
C LEU A 112 4.90 -19.41 -8.16
N SER A 113 4.44 -20.64 -8.01
CA SER A 113 3.56 -21.27 -8.98
C SER A 113 2.20 -20.55 -9.06
N ALA A 114 1.45 -20.74 -10.15
CA ALA A 114 0.11 -20.17 -10.31
C ALA A 114 -0.82 -20.54 -9.15
N GLU A 115 -0.79 -21.79 -8.69
CA GLU A 115 -1.57 -22.26 -7.56
C GLU A 115 -1.18 -21.56 -6.25
N GLU A 116 0.12 -21.45 -5.97
CA GLU A 116 0.60 -20.80 -4.74
C GLU A 116 0.29 -19.30 -4.71
N LYS A 117 0.33 -18.59 -5.85
CA LYS A 117 -0.06 -17.17 -5.90
C LYS A 117 -1.47 -16.93 -5.37
N MET A 118 -2.39 -17.86 -5.65
CA MET A 118 -3.80 -17.76 -5.23
C MET A 118 -4.02 -18.05 -3.74
N LYS A 119 -3.01 -18.60 -3.04
CA LYS A 119 -3.07 -18.95 -1.60
C LYS A 119 -2.50 -17.88 -0.68
N HIS A 120 -2.02 -16.78 -1.23
CA HIS A 120 -1.35 -15.73 -0.47
C HIS A 120 -2.13 -14.44 -0.44
N LYS A 121 -2.13 -13.78 0.73
CA LYS A 121 -2.58 -12.41 0.94
C LYS A 121 -1.40 -11.53 1.35
N MET A 122 -1.31 -10.36 0.76
CA MET A 122 -0.55 -9.27 1.34
C MET A 122 -1.40 -8.59 2.40
N VAL A 123 -0.85 -8.37 3.58
CA VAL A 123 -1.46 -7.55 4.63
C VAL A 123 -0.58 -6.33 4.82
N HIS A 124 -1.16 -5.16 4.71
CA HIS A 124 -0.45 -3.89 4.78
C HIS A 124 -1.20 -2.88 5.64
N GLU A 125 -0.51 -2.30 6.62
CA GLU A 125 -1.04 -1.20 7.43
C GLU A 125 -0.53 0.12 6.87
N MET A 126 -1.39 1.13 6.77
CA MET A 126 -1.01 2.47 6.35
C MET A 126 -1.95 3.53 6.94
N ARG A 127 -1.52 4.78 6.88
CA ARG A 127 -2.35 5.93 7.25
C ARG A 127 -2.94 6.55 6.00
N VAL A 128 -4.26 6.75 6.02
CA VAL A 128 -4.99 7.42 4.93
C VAL A 128 -5.83 8.55 5.48
N LYS A 129 -6.05 9.57 4.68
CA LYS A 129 -6.93 10.69 5.02
C LYS A 129 -8.37 10.30 4.76
N ASN A 130 -9.23 10.40 5.79
CA ASN A 130 -10.67 10.20 5.66
C ASN A 130 -11.36 11.44 5.06
N VAL A 131 -12.68 11.33 4.79
CA VAL A 131 -13.49 12.43 4.23
C VAL A 131 -13.50 13.71 5.11
N ARG A 132 -13.21 13.60 6.42
CA ARG A 132 -13.08 14.74 7.34
C ARG A 132 -11.70 15.40 7.31
N GLY A 133 -10.77 14.87 6.52
CA GLY A 133 -9.39 15.36 6.44
C GLY A 133 -8.47 14.84 7.55
N GLU A 134 -8.92 13.89 8.37
CA GLU A 134 -8.17 13.28 9.47
C GLU A 134 -7.42 12.05 8.96
N TYR A 135 -6.17 11.86 9.42
CA TYR A 135 -5.46 10.62 9.15
C TYR A 135 -5.92 9.52 10.10
N ILE A 136 -6.40 8.44 9.52
CA ILE A 136 -6.77 7.20 10.21
C ILE A 136 -5.86 6.07 9.75
N ARG A 137 -5.67 5.06 10.59
CA ARG A 137 -4.96 3.85 10.23
C ARG A 137 -5.93 2.85 9.59
N ILE A 138 -5.48 2.21 8.53
CA ILE A 138 -6.21 1.14 7.86
C ILE A 138 -5.33 -0.11 7.76
N ILE A 139 -5.99 -1.26 7.66
CA ILE A 139 -5.42 -2.53 7.28
C ILE A 139 -5.97 -2.87 5.90
N GLU A 140 -5.09 -3.00 4.93
CA GLU A 140 -5.41 -3.48 3.59
C GLU A 140 -4.98 -4.94 3.46
N GLN A 141 -5.89 -5.80 3.05
CA GLN A 141 -5.64 -7.18 2.68
C GLN A 141 -5.80 -7.31 1.17
N GLU A 142 -4.75 -7.71 0.49
CA GLU A 142 -4.70 -7.77 -0.98
C GLU A 142 -4.34 -9.18 -1.42
N GLN A 143 -5.11 -9.76 -2.37
CA GLN A 143 -4.87 -11.11 -2.89
C GLN A 143 -5.17 -11.20 -4.37
N ALA A 144 -4.47 -12.10 -5.08
CA ALA A 144 -4.82 -12.47 -6.44
C ALA A 144 -6.14 -13.26 -6.44
N ILE A 145 -7.07 -12.88 -7.33
CA ILE A 145 -8.36 -13.58 -7.50
C ILE A 145 -8.55 -14.16 -8.90
N GLU A 146 -7.77 -13.69 -9.87
CA GLU A 146 -7.70 -14.24 -11.22
C GLU A 146 -6.27 -14.15 -11.75
N LEU A 147 -5.87 -15.16 -12.51
CA LEU A 147 -4.59 -15.21 -13.22
C LEU A 147 -4.85 -15.24 -14.74
N ASP A 148 -3.88 -14.74 -15.51
CA ASP A 148 -3.89 -14.92 -16.96
C ASP A 148 -3.47 -16.36 -17.34
N LYS A 149 -3.57 -16.70 -18.61
CA LYS A 149 -3.21 -18.05 -19.14
C LYS A 149 -1.74 -18.42 -18.92
N SER A 150 -0.88 -17.45 -18.68
CA SER A 150 0.54 -17.64 -18.39
C SER A 150 0.82 -17.76 -16.88
N GLY A 151 -0.21 -17.67 -16.03
CA GLY A 151 -0.09 -17.73 -14.57
C GLY A 151 0.39 -16.41 -13.95
N ASN A 152 0.31 -15.29 -14.66
CA ASN A 152 0.54 -13.97 -14.08
C ASN A 152 -0.74 -13.46 -13.42
N ILE A 153 -0.57 -12.62 -12.41
CA ILE A 153 -1.70 -12.01 -11.70
C ILE A 153 -2.44 -11.07 -12.65
N TRP A 154 -3.73 -11.31 -12.84
CA TRP A 154 -4.61 -10.47 -13.62
C TRP A 154 -5.46 -9.57 -12.73
N LEU A 155 -6.28 -10.13 -11.84
CA LEU A 155 -7.11 -9.35 -10.92
C LEU A 155 -6.63 -9.50 -9.48
N MET A 156 -6.51 -8.35 -8.80
CA MET A 156 -6.21 -8.25 -7.37
C MET A 156 -7.43 -7.70 -6.63
N LEU A 157 -7.86 -8.39 -5.59
CA LEU A 157 -8.90 -7.96 -4.66
C LEU A 157 -8.23 -7.31 -3.45
N SER A 158 -8.63 -6.09 -3.11
CA SER A 158 -8.27 -5.42 -1.86
C SER A 158 -9.51 -5.31 -0.97
N VAL A 159 -9.36 -5.73 0.29
CA VAL A 159 -10.32 -5.50 1.38
C VAL A 159 -9.67 -4.59 2.40
N ILE A 160 -10.32 -3.46 2.71
CA ILE A 160 -9.73 -2.39 3.53
C ILE A 160 -10.63 -2.12 4.73
N ASP A 161 -10.05 -2.23 5.91
CA ASP A 161 -10.70 -1.98 7.19
C ASP A 161 -10.00 -0.86 7.98
N VAL A 162 -10.75 -0.16 8.82
CA VAL A 162 -10.16 0.80 9.76
C VAL A 162 -9.55 0.03 10.93
N ASP A 163 -8.27 0.27 11.19
CA ASP A 163 -7.62 -0.25 12.39
C ASP A 163 -7.93 0.66 13.60
N ALA A 164 -8.73 0.14 14.52
CA ALA A 164 -9.07 0.82 15.76
C ALA A 164 -7.97 0.68 16.84
N SER A 165 -6.99 -0.19 16.64
CA SER A 165 -5.88 -0.36 17.58
C SER A 165 -4.82 0.72 17.33
N HIS A 166 -4.76 1.73 18.19
CA HIS A 166 -3.79 2.83 18.08
C HIS A 166 -2.38 2.49 18.58
N GLU A 167 -2.04 1.22 18.78
CA GLU A 167 -0.87 0.80 19.56
C GLU A 167 0.46 0.81 18.79
N SER A 168 0.48 0.91 17.47
CA SER A 168 1.73 0.82 16.69
C SER A 168 2.02 2.08 15.89
N GLU A 169 3.15 2.73 16.13
CA GLU A 169 3.67 3.82 15.30
C GLU A 169 4.29 3.32 13.98
N ILE A 170 4.50 2.01 13.84
CA ILE A 170 5.23 1.40 12.72
C ILE A 170 4.26 0.65 11.84
N THR A 171 4.26 0.99 10.56
CA THR A 171 3.55 0.27 9.50
C THR A 171 4.13 -1.14 9.37
N LYS A 172 3.28 -2.15 9.52
CA LYS A 172 3.67 -3.56 9.35
C LYS A 172 3.16 -4.08 8.03
N SER A 173 3.93 -4.94 7.40
CA SER A 173 3.52 -5.59 6.18
C SER A 173 4.07 -7.00 6.13
N HIS A 174 3.25 -7.94 5.71
CA HIS A 174 3.65 -9.33 5.56
C HIS A 174 2.86 -10.00 4.45
N LEU A 175 3.42 -11.05 3.91
CA LEU A 175 2.73 -11.99 3.05
C LEU A 175 2.23 -13.15 3.90
N TYR A 176 0.97 -13.53 3.75
CA TYR A 176 0.30 -14.55 4.54
C TYR A 176 -0.27 -15.64 3.64
N ASN A 177 0.16 -16.89 3.86
CA ASN A 177 -0.48 -18.05 3.22
C ASN A 177 -1.66 -18.49 4.08
N PHE A 178 -2.89 -18.32 3.57
CA PHE A 178 -4.10 -18.58 4.36
C PHE A 178 -4.47 -20.07 4.46
N GLU A 179 -3.83 -20.97 3.70
CA GLU A 179 -4.02 -22.41 3.86
C GLU A 179 -3.09 -22.98 4.95
N THR A 180 -1.83 -22.54 4.97
CA THR A 180 -0.81 -23.06 5.92
C THR A 180 -0.71 -22.25 7.21
N GLY A 181 -1.17 -21.00 7.21
CA GLY A 181 -0.97 -20.06 8.30
C GLY A 181 0.43 -19.43 8.33
N GLU A 182 1.29 -19.72 7.36
CA GLU A 182 2.63 -19.17 7.29
C GLU A 182 2.61 -17.66 7.01
N GLN A 183 3.44 -16.91 7.76
CA GLN A 183 3.60 -15.47 7.59
C GLN A 183 5.04 -15.15 7.24
N ILE A 184 5.25 -14.41 6.16
CA ILE A 184 6.55 -13.91 5.72
C ILE A 184 6.56 -12.40 5.94
N PHE A 185 7.20 -11.94 7.02
CA PHE A 185 7.39 -10.52 7.26
C PHE A 185 8.37 -9.95 6.25
N ILE A 186 8.03 -8.80 5.69
CA ILE A 186 8.84 -8.17 4.64
C ILE A 186 10.00 -7.43 5.28
N ASP A 187 11.18 -7.99 5.10
CA ASP A 187 12.44 -7.32 5.45
C ASP A 187 12.92 -6.50 4.26
N LEU A 188 13.05 -5.20 4.47
CA LEU A 188 13.57 -4.26 3.48
C LEU A 188 15.07 -3.99 3.65
N SER A 189 15.74 -4.68 4.57
CA SER A 189 17.16 -4.43 4.89
C SER A 189 18.08 -4.51 3.66
N ASP A 190 17.74 -5.36 2.68
CA ASP A 190 18.53 -5.56 1.48
C ASP A 190 18.21 -4.57 0.34
N THR A 191 17.13 -3.77 0.50
CA THR A 191 16.62 -2.92 -0.59
C THR A 191 17.05 -1.46 -0.49
N LEU A 192 17.64 -1.05 0.64
CA LEU A 192 17.92 0.35 0.92
C LEU A 192 19.44 0.62 0.84
N GLU A 193 19.88 1.07 -0.33
CA GLU A 193 21.25 1.61 -0.57
C GLU A 193 21.27 3.15 -0.54
N GLU A 194 20.13 3.81 -0.24
CA GLU A 194 20.08 5.27 -0.28
C GLU A 194 20.68 5.92 0.98
N PRO A 195 21.58 6.89 0.83
CA PRO A 195 22.12 7.64 1.96
C PRO A 195 21.00 8.46 2.65
N LEU A 196 21.18 8.72 3.94
CA LEU A 196 20.30 9.62 4.66
C LEU A 196 20.30 11.01 4.01
N THR A 197 19.13 11.58 3.82
CA THR A 197 19.00 12.98 3.39
C THR A 197 19.52 13.94 4.48
N ASN A 198 19.84 15.17 4.10
CA ASN A 198 20.26 16.20 5.07
C ASN A 198 19.24 16.40 6.19
N ARG A 199 17.94 16.26 5.89
CA ARG A 199 16.88 16.39 6.89
C ARG A 199 16.83 15.20 7.84
N GLU A 200 16.99 13.99 7.31
CA GLU A 200 17.09 12.75 8.11
C GLU A 200 18.35 12.74 8.98
N LEU A 201 19.49 13.21 8.47
CA LEU A 201 20.71 13.40 9.28
C LEU A 201 20.50 14.36 10.44
N CYS A 202 19.82 15.48 10.21
CA CYS A 202 19.49 16.43 11.26
C CYS A 202 18.58 15.81 12.33
N VAL A 203 17.53 15.10 11.93
CA VAL A 203 16.63 14.40 12.85
C VAL A 203 17.38 13.30 13.62
N LEU A 204 18.24 12.52 12.96
CA LEU A 204 19.06 11.49 13.60
C LEU A 204 20.00 12.07 14.67
N GLN A 205 20.61 13.22 14.41
CA GLN A 205 21.46 13.91 15.38
C GLN A 205 20.69 14.31 16.65
N LEU A 206 19.45 14.81 16.47
CA LEU A 206 18.59 15.19 17.60
C LEU A 206 18.09 13.95 18.37
N MET A 207 17.78 12.85 17.66
CA MET A 207 17.47 11.56 18.31
C MET A 207 18.66 11.06 19.13
N LYS A 208 19.88 11.14 18.61
CA LYS A 208 21.10 10.77 19.33
C LYS A 208 21.32 11.60 20.60
N GLN A 209 20.81 12.81 20.66
CA GLN A 209 20.80 13.67 21.86
C GLN A 209 19.70 13.29 22.86
N GLY A 210 18.87 12.29 22.54
CA GLY A 210 17.79 11.81 23.41
C GLY A 210 16.49 12.60 23.30
N LEU A 211 16.32 13.49 22.29
CA LEU A 211 15.10 14.26 22.14
C LEU A 211 13.94 13.37 21.65
N LEU A 212 12.78 13.60 22.24
CA LEU A 212 11.53 12.96 21.83
C LEU A 212 11.00 13.60 20.52
N SER A 213 10.16 12.88 19.77
CA SER A 213 9.58 13.38 18.52
C SER A 213 8.91 14.75 18.64
N LYS A 214 8.26 15.04 19.78
CA LYS A 214 7.63 16.34 20.06
C LYS A 214 8.66 17.46 20.22
N GLU A 215 9.78 17.18 20.85
CA GLU A 215 10.86 18.16 21.07
C GLU A 215 11.59 18.46 19.77
N ILE A 216 11.85 17.40 18.96
CA ILE A 216 12.42 17.54 17.63
C ILE A 216 11.49 18.35 16.71
N ALA A 217 10.19 18.08 16.76
CA ALA A 217 9.18 18.79 15.98
C ALA A 217 9.19 20.29 16.30
N ASN A 218 9.23 20.64 17.58
CA ASN A 218 9.31 22.03 18.04
C ASN A 218 10.62 22.69 17.62
N SER A 219 11.77 22.02 17.79
CA SER A 219 13.09 22.56 17.44
C SER A 219 13.25 22.81 15.94
N LEU A 220 12.61 21.99 15.11
CA LEU A 220 12.69 22.05 13.65
C LEU A 220 11.51 22.77 12.99
N ASN A 221 10.56 23.26 13.81
CA ASN A 221 9.33 23.96 13.40
C ASN A 221 8.51 23.17 12.35
N VAL A 222 8.30 21.88 12.61
CA VAL A 222 7.50 20.97 11.78
C VAL A 222 6.51 20.19 12.64
N SER A 223 5.59 19.44 12.01
CA SER A 223 4.65 18.60 12.75
C SER A 223 5.34 17.37 13.37
N ILE A 224 4.78 16.85 14.47
CA ILE A 224 5.24 15.59 15.08
C ILE A 224 5.15 14.46 14.04
N ASN A 225 4.09 14.44 13.22
CA ASN A 225 3.93 13.45 12.17
C ASN A 225 5.07 13.50 11.14
N THR A 226 5.56 14.70 10.79
CA THR A 226 6.72 14.87 9.91
C THR A 226 7.98 14.27 10.54
N ILE A 227 8.19 14.46 11.84
CA ILE A 227 9.34 13.85 12.54
C ILE A 227 9.22 12.34 12.61
N ASN A 228 8.03 11.80 12.92
CA ASN A 228 7.81 10.34 12.94
C ASN A 228 8.08 9.73 11.56
N THR A 229 7.69 10.39 10.49
CA THR A 229 8.04 10.02 9.12
C THR A 229 9.55 9.96 8.89
N HIS A 230 10.29 11.01 9.29
CA HIS A 230 11.74 10.99 9.16
C HIS A 230 12.38 9.90 10.02
N ARG A 231 11.88 9.65 11.23
CA ARG A 231 12.36 8.55 12.08
C ARG A 231 12.16 7.19 11.43
N GLN A 232 10.99 6.93 10.85
CA GLN A 232 10.73 5.69 10.10
C GLN A 232 11.71 5.51 8.93
N ASN A 233 11.89 6.55 8.12
CA ASN A 233 12.82 6.51 6.99
C ASN A 233 14.28 6.28 7.45
N ILE A 234 14.68 6.91 8.55
CA ILE A 234 16.01 6.72 9.14
C ILE A 234 16.20 5.26 9.58
N LEU A 235 15.23 4.70 10.32
CA LEU A 235 15.30 3.31 10.77
C LEU A 235 15.42 2.34 9.59
N LEU A 236 14.60 2.55 8.56
CA LEU A 236 14.65 1.77 7.32
C LEU A 236 16.03 1.88 6.68
N LYS A 237 16.53 3.10 6.44
CA LYS A 237 17.83 3.34 5.78
C LYS A 237 19.03 2.86 6.58
N LEU A 238 18.93 2.84 7.91
CA LEU A 238 19.98 2.33 8.80
C LEU A 238 19.82 0.84 9.13
N LYS A 239 18.81 0.17 8.57
CA LYS A 239 18.51 -1.25 8.82
C LYS A 239 18.34 -1.55 10.33
N ALA A 240 17.74 -0.61 11.08
CA ALA A 240 17.54 -0.69 12.51
C ALA A 240 16.07 -1.03 12.84
N ASN A 241 15.84 -1.97 13.77
CA ASN A 241 14.49 -2.44 14.11
C ASN A 241 13.73 -1.51 15.06
N ASN A 242 14.43 -0.66 15.81
CA ASN A 242 13.82 0.38 16.65
C ASN A 242 14.80 1.53 16.90
N SER A 243 14.27 2.69 17.23
CA SER A 243 15.06 3.79 17.79
C SER A 243 15.03 3.68 19.31
N ILE A 244 16.16 3.45 19.91
CA ILE A 244 16.34 3.48 21.36
C ILE A 244 15.87 4.81 21.91
#